data_d979fe55e361c64d2060cc8ecf206f49
#
_entry.id   d979fe55e361c64d2060cc8ecf206f49
#
_cell.length_a   1.000
_cell.length_b   1.000
_cell.length_c   1.000
_cell.angle_alpha   90.00
_cell.angle_beta   90.00
_cell.angle_gamma   90.00
#
_symmetry.space_group_name_H-M   'P 1'
#
loop_
_entity.id
_entity.type
_entity.pdbx_description
1 polymer ?
#
loop_
_entity_poly.entity_id
_entity_poly.type
_entity_poly.pdbx_seq_one_letter_code
_entity_poly.pdbx_strand_id
1 'polypeptide(L)'
;MAKRLAGCRSITFSEANDSLFAFFMSKTCETRLVSLDWCNDSQPSAWPESPSPPSRLAKRQRNISTFMAYKDITPPEGGKITIENGDLQVPDNPVVPFIRGDGIGPDIWAASQLVFNAAVEKAYGSAKQIAWFEVFAGQASKDQFDEWLPDDTVAAFREYLVGIKGPLTTPVGGGIRSINVALRQMLDLYTCLRPVRWFEGVPSPVKQPELTDMVIFRENTEDIYAGIEFQHGTEDCDKFKALFTKAFPERAKKIRFPDTAGIGIKPVSEEGTGRIVRAAIEYAIANKRDSVTLVHKGNIMKFTEGAFRDWGYALAKKEYGATDHDGGPWQVIEKDGRKIIVKDVIADAFLQQILTRPAEYEVIATLNLNGDYVSDALAACVGGIGIAPGGNINYDTGHAIFEATHGTAPKYAGQDKVNPGSVILSGEMMLRYLGWLEAADLIVKGINGAIASRNVTYDFARLMDSATEIKCSAFGQNIVDHMS
;
A
#
# COMPACT_ATOMS: atom_id res chain seq x y z
N MET A 1 -44.22 -47.67 14.42
CA MET A 1 -43.66 -48.05 15.74
C MET A 1 -42.77 -46.88 16.15
N ALA A 2 -43.21 -45.94 16.83
CA ALA A 2 -43.64 -45.73 18.20
C ALA A 2 -42.52 -45.87 19.22
N LYS A 3 -42.32 -44.71 19.86
CA LYS A 3 -41.97 -44.37 21.26
C LYS A 3 -40.58 -43.78 21.46
N ARG A 4 -40.53 -42.48 21.82
CA ARG A 4 -40.54 -41.84 23.18
C ARG A 4 -39.11 -41.68 23.73
N LEU A 5 -38.64 -40.58 24.35
CA LEU A 5 -39.12 -39.50 25.21
C LEU A 5 -37.94 -38.49 25.33
N ALA A 6 -38.06 -37.22 25.20
CA ALA A 6 -38.39 -36.17 26.18
C ALA A 6 -37.45 -36.12 27.42
N GLY A 7 -36.80 -35.01 27.62
CA GLY A 7 -36.03 -34.66 28.81
C GLY A 7 -35.39 -33.27 28.71
N CYS A 8 -36.22 -32.23 28.77
CA CYS A 8 -35.79 -30.85 29.09
C CYS A 8 -35.31 -30.82 30.55
N ARG A 9 -34.11 -30.25 30.82
CA ARG A 9 -33.82 -29.62 32.11
C ARG A 9 -33.07 -28.35 31.90
N SER A 10 -33.74 -27.28 32.20
CA SER A 10 -33.20 -25.95 32.51
C SER A 10 -32.21 -26.05 33.69
N ILE A 11 -31.02 -25.47 33.55
CA ILE A 11 -30.15 -25.19 34.67
C ILE A 11 -30.02 -23.68 34.79
N THR A 12 -30.64 -23.15 35.81
CA THR A 12 -30.49 -21.84 36.39
C THR A 12 -29.07 -21.65 36.93
N PHE A 13 -28.39 -20.60 36.55
CA PHE A 13 -27.17 -20.14 37.22
C PHE A 13 -27.53 -19.50 38.56
N SER A 14 -27.06 -20.10 39.65
CA SER A 14 -27.01 -19.53 40.98
C SER A 14 -25.55 -19.24 41.32
N GLU A 15 -25.38 -18.07 41.92
CA GLU A 15 -24.18 -17.52 42.51
C GLU A 15 -23.34 -18.54 43.29
N ALA A 16 -22.02 -18.59 43.04
CA ALA A 16 -21.01 -18.81 44.08
C ALA A 16 -19.60 -18.82 43.45
N ASN A 17 -18.81 -17.89 43.90
CA ASN A 17 -17.44 -17.92 44.41
C ASN A 17 -16.43 -17.00 43.77
N ASP A 18 -16.40 -15.80 44.33
CA ASP A 18 -15.19 -15.07 44.69
C ASP A 18 -14.28 -15.94 45.55
N SER A 19 -13.27 -16.61 44.98
CA SER A 19 -12.11 -17.09 45.75
C SER A 19 -11.07 -17.82 44.90
N LEU A 20 -10.54 -17.18 43.85
CA LEU A 20 -9.31 -17.67 43.18
C LEU A 20 -8.40 -16.52 42.66
N PHE A 21 -8.49 -15.34 43.26
CA PHE A 21 -7.62 -14.20 42.92
C PHE A 21 -6.77 -13.68 44.08
N ALA A 22 -6.51 -14.52 45.08
CA ALA A 22 -5.75 -14.14 46.30
C ALA A 22 -4.67 -15.16 46.67
N PHE A 23 -3.75 -15.48 45.73
CA PHE A 23 -2.59 -16.34 46.12
C PHE A 23 -1.30 -16.07 45.33
N PHE A 24 -1.03 -14.84 44.92
CA PHE A 24 0.31 -14.48 44.43
C PHE A 24 0.69 -13.02 44.67
N MET A 25 0.53 -12.55 45.92
CA MET A 25 1.16 -11.33 46.38
C MET A 25 1.50 -11.46 47.87
N SER A 26 2.59 -12.10 48.21
CA SER A 26 3.32 -11.90 49.47
C SER A 26 4.63 -12.68 49.46
N LYS A 27 5.71 -12.05 49.01
CA LYS A 27 7.03 -12.21 49.62
C LYS A 27 7.88 -10.97 49.23
N THR A 28 7.93 -10.06 50.14
CA THR A 28 8.95 -9.05 50.29
C THR A 28 10.34 -9.68 50.28
N CYS A 29 11.21 -9.21 49.42
CA CYS A 29 12.64 -9.45 49.51
C CYS A 29 13.36 -8.10 49.53
N GLU A 30 14.01 -7.84 50.65
CA GLU A 30 14.79 -6.67 50.97
C GLU A 30 15.93 -6.45 49.97
N THR A 31 16.03 -5.25 49.46
CA THR A 31 17.12 -4.75 48.64
C THR A 31 18.36 -4.50 49.51
N ARG A 32 19.40 -5.28 49.34
CA ARG A 32 20.76 -4.88 49.69
C ARG A 32 21.40 -4.21 48.49
N LEU A 33 21.64 -2.90 48.62
CA LEU A 33 22.53 -2.12 47.82
C LEU A 33 23.97 -2.63 48.05
N VAL A 34 24.58 -3.17 47.01
CA VAL A 34 26.04 -3.36 46.93
C VAL A 34 26.54 -2.38 45.87
N SER A 35 27.19 -1.32 46.30
CA SER A 35 27.97 -0.44 45.47
C SER A 35 29.19 -1.21 44.99
N LEU A 36 29.32 -1.33 43.69
CA LEU A 36 30.57 -1.72 43.05
C LEU A 36 31.11 -0.52 42.27
N ASP A 37 32.07 0.15 42.86
CA ASP A 37 32.96 1.06 42.16
C ASP A 37 33.74 0.28 41.09
N TRP A 38 33.61 0.66 39.85
CA TRP A 38 34.51 0.26 38.79
C TRP A 38 35.33 1.48 38.38
N CYS A 39 36.62 1.39 38.76
CA CYS A 39 37.67 2.28 38.30
C CYS A 39 37.81 2.28 36.77
N ASN A 40 37.96 3.45 36.25
CA ASN A 40 38.53 3.78 34.95
C ASN A 40 39.83 3.03 34.70
N ASP A 41 39.96 2.42 33.50
CA ASP A 41 41.09 2.58 32.60
C ASP A 41 40.96 1.58 31.44
N SER A 42 40.52 2.06 30.30
CA SER A 42 41.04 1.71 28.97
C SER A 42 40.16 2.36 27.89
N GLN A 43 40.73 3.36 27.24
CA GLN A 43 40.15 3.95 26.03
C GLN A 43 40.07 2.91 24.91
N PRO A 44 38.93 2.74 24.22
CA PRO A 44 38.88 2.01 22.96
C PRO A 44 39.46 2.90 21.85
N SER A 45 40.35 2.31 21.08
CA SER A 45 40.95 2.88 19.87
C SER A 45 39.91 3.43 18.92
N ALA A 46 40.13 4.66 18.48
CA ALA A 46 39.28 5.38 17.51
C ALA A 46 39.08 4.57 16.22
N TRP A 47 37.81 4.46 15.83
CA TRP A 47 37.43 4.07 14.48
C TRP A 47 37.86 5.17 13.51
N PRO A 48 38.32 4.84 12.28
CA PRO A 48 38.71 5.86 11.32
C PRO A 48 37.46 6.68 10.96
N GLU A 49 37.62 8.01 11.04
CA GLU A 49 36.61 8.98 10.65
C GLU A 49 36.17 8.75 9.21
N SER A 50 34.86 8.69 8.99
CA SER A 50 34.27 8.74 7.67
C SER A 50 34.66 10.06 6.99
N PRO A 51 34.98 10.06 5.69
CA PRO A 51 35.34 11.29 4.98
C PRO A 51 34.14 12.25 4.97
N SER A 52 34.41 13.49 5.40
CA SER A 52 33.50 14.62 5.36
C SER A 52 32.91 14.81 3.95
N PRO A 53 31.65 15.20 3.79
CA PRO A 53 31.09 15.49 2.48
C PRO A 53 31.84 16.68 1.84
N PRO A 54 32.11 16.65 0.52
CA PRO A 54 32.85 17.72 -0.13
C PRO A 54 31.99 19.00 -0.14
N SER A 55 32.65 20.06 0.40
CA SER A 55 32.13 21.41 0.40
C SER A 55 31.94 21.94 -1.02
N ARG A 56 30.75 22.47 -1.26
CA ARG A 56 30.42 23.48 -2.28
C ARG A 56 30.96 23.23 -3.68
N LEU A 57 30.28 22.46 -4.49
CA LEU A 57 30.33 22.62 -5.93
C LEU A 57 29.31 23.67 -6.36
N ALA A 58 29.86 24.77 -6.90
CA ALA A 58 29.13 25.89 -7.45
C ALA A 58 28.07 25.44 -8.46
N LYS A 59 26.87 25.98 -8.30
CA LYS A 59 25.79 25.96 -9.29
C LYS A 59 26.32 26.41 -10.65
N ARG A 60 26.51 25.47 -11.54
CA ARG A 60 26.40 25.71 -12.98
C ARG A 60 25.10 25.09 -13.42
N GLN A 61 24.04 25.88 -13.36
CA GLN A 61 22.83 25.62 -14.15
C GLN A 61 23.25 25.66 -15.62
N ARG A 62 23.50 24.51 -16.20
CA ARG A 62 23.34 24.32 -17.62
C ARG A 62 21.89 23.88 -17.83
N ASN A 63 21.08 24.82 -18.31
CA ASN A 63 19.88 24.48 -19.04
C ASN A 63 20.30 23.69 -20.28
N ILE A 64 20.35 22.37 -20.13
CA ILE A 64 20.33 21.44 -21.25
C ILE A 64 18.98 20.74 -21.11
N SER A 65 18.01 21.22 -21.84
CA SER A 65 16.85 20.44 -22.27
C SER A 65 17.41 19.34 -23.17
N THR A 66 18.00 18.31 -22.55
CA THR A 66 18.34 17.08 -23.26
C THR A 66 17.04 16.28 -23.24
N PHE A 67 16.29 16.34 -24.36
CA PHE A 67 15.27 15.34 -24.64
C PHE A 67 15.98 13.98 -24.49
N MET A 68 15.52 13.12 -23.57
CA MET A 68 15.92 11.72 -23.59
C MET A 68 15.44 11.15 -24.93
N ALA A 69 16.37 10.73 -25.78
CA ALA A 69 16.00 10.02 -26.99
C ALA A 69 15.62 8.60 -26.56
N TYR A 70 14.33 8.28 -26.60
CA TYR A 70 13.86 6.91 -26.43
C TYR A 70 14.32 6.08 -27.63
N LYS A 71 14.67 4.85 -27.39
CA LYS A 71 15.16 3.94 -28.42
C LYS A 71 14.02 3.36 -29.26
N ASP A 72 12.97 2.89 -28.57
CA ASP A 72 11.94 2.06 -29.18
C ASP A 72 10.52 2.64 -29.09
N ILE A 73 10.34 3.77 -28.39
CA ILE A 73 9.04 4.44 -28.18
C ILE A 73 9.12 5.93 -28.49
N THR A 74 7.98 6.53 -28.84
CA THR A 74 7.90 7.96 -29.14
C THR A 74 6.80 8.61 -28.32
N PRO A 75 7.09 9.63 -27.51
CA PRO A 75 6.08 10.35 -26.74
C PRO A 75 5.15 11.13 -27.65
N PRO A 76 3.85 11.24 -27.30
CA PRO A 76 2.92 12.13 -27.99
C PRO A 76 3.24 13.60 -27.73
N GLU A 77 2.62 14.48 -28.51
CA GLU A 77 2.62 15.91 -28.21
C GLU A 77 1.85 16.19 -26.90
N GLY A 78 2.46 16.95 -25.99
CA GLY A 78 1.86 17.29 -24.69
C GLY A 78 2.86 17.93 -23.74
N GLY A 79 2.39 18.37 -22.59
CA GLY A 79 3.18 19.00 -21.55
C GLY A 79 3.75 18.00 -20.55
N LYS A 80 4.89 18.31 -19.94
CA LYS A 80 5.45 17.53 -18.83
C LYS A 80 4.86 18.00 -17.52
N ILE A 81 4.50 17.04 -16.66
CA ILE A 81 4.23 17.32 -15.25
C ILE A 81 5.57 17.60 -14.59
N THR A 82 5.65 18.64 -13.77
CA THR A 82 6.84 19.02 -13.01
C THR A 82 6.49 19.22 -11.54
N ILE A 83 7.50 19.31 -10.67
CA ILE A 83 7.32 19.64 -9.27
C ILE A 83 8.08 20.92 -8.95
N GLU A 84 7.41 21.90 -8.35
CA GLU A 84 7.99 23.17 -7.92
C GLU A 84 7.60 23.44 -6.47
N ASN A 85 8.59 23.63 -5.59
CA ASN A 85 8.39 23.88 -4.16
C ASN A 85 7.56 22.78 -3.42
N GLY A 86 7.55 21.55 -3.94
CA GLY A 86 6.78 20.43 -3.39
C GLY A 86 5.40 20.25 -4.04
N ASP A 87 4.94 21.18 -4.87
CA ASP A 87 3.65 21.12 -5.54
C ASP A 87 3.80 20.69 -7.00
N LEU A 88 2.90 19.81 -7.45
CA LEU A 88 2.84 19.40 -8.86
C LEU A 88 2.35 20.55 -9.73
N GLN A 89 3.07 20.79 -10.83
CA GLN A 89 2.66 21.69 -11.90
C GLN A 89 2.14 20.84 -13.05
N VAL A 90 0.82 20.81 -13.21
CA VAL A 90 0.13 19.97 -14.20
C VAL A 90 -0.35 20.81 -15.36
N PRO A 91 0.17 20.60 -16.60
CA PRO A 91 -0.32 21.31 -17.78
C PRO A 91 -1.73 20.84 -18.17
N ASP A 92 -2.42 21.59 -19.00
CA ASP A 92 -3.77 21.22 -19.47
C ASP A 92 -3.77 20.02 -20.43
N ASN A 93 -2.63 19.67 -21.01
CA ASN A 93 -2.42 18.48 -21.83
C ASN A 93 -1.19 17.69 -21.35
N PRO A 94 -1.23 17.06 -20.17
CA PRO A 94 -0.10 16.31 -19.64
C PRO A 94 0.14 15.03 -20.42
N VAL A 95 1.40 14.74 -20.70
CA VAL A 95 1.81 13.41 -21.16
C VAL A 95 1.80 12.45 -19.98
N VAL A 96 1.00 11.37 -20.07
CA VAL A 96 0.86 10.36 -19.02
C VAL A 96 1.28 9.00 -19.56
N PRO A 97 2.45 8.48 -19.15
CA PRO A 97 2.86 7.11 -19.48
C PRO A 97 1.85 6.10 -18.95
N PHE A 98 1.52 5.09 -19.79
CA PHE A 98 0.68 3.98 -19.35
C PHE A 98 1.18 2.63 -19.86
N ILE A 99 0.91 1.59 -19.10
CA ILE A 99 1.13 0.19 -19.48
C ILE A 99 -0.22 -0.50 -19.47
N ARG A 100 -0.63 -1.11 -20.59
CA ARG A 100 -1.91 -1.86 -20.66
C ARG A 100 -1.93 -3.02 -19.65
N GLY A 101 -0.78 -3.65 -19.45
CA GLY A 101 -0.66 -4.84 -18.63
C GLY A 101 -0.83 -6.13 -19.41
N ASP A 102 -0.67 -7.25 -18.68
CA ASP A 102 -0.74 -8.61 -19.22
C ASP A 102 -2.11 -9.25 -18.94
N GLY A 103 -2.40 -10.35 -19.63
CA GLY A 103 -3.61 -11.14 -19.43
C GLY A 103 -4.88 -10.33 -19.70
N ILE A 104 -5.64 -10.02 -18.64
CA ILE A 104 -6.85 -9.17 -18.74
C ILE A 104 -6.54 -7.67 -18.93
N GLY A 105 -5.27 -7.30 -18.82
CA GLY A 105 -4.82 -5.89 -18.88
C GLY A 105 -5.38 -5.11 -20.08
N PRO A 106 -5.25 -5.60 -21.33
CA PRO A 106 -5.77 -4.91 -22.51
C PRO A 106 -7.29 -4.65 -22.45
N ASP A 107 -8.09 -5.62 -21.97
CA ASP A 107 -9.54 -5.47 -21.87
C ASP A 107 -9.93 -4.38 -20.88
N ILE A 108 -9.38 -4.46 -19.65
CA ILE A 108 -9.68 -3.48 -18.61
C ILE A 108 -9.10 -2.09 -18.88
N TRP A 109 -7.95 -2.02 -19.57
CA TRP A 109 -7.38 -0.74 -19.96
C TRP A 109 -8.27 -0.01 -21.00
N ALA A 110 -8.73 -0.71 -22.03
CA ALA A 110 -9.60 -0.11 -23.04
C ALA A 110 -10.89 0.48 -22.42
N ALA A 111 -11.53 -0.25 -21.50
CA ALA A 111 -12.69 0.24 -20.77
C ALA A 111 -12.35 1.43 -19.86
N SER A 112 -11.20 1.38 -19.19
CA SER A 112 -10.77 2.44 -18.28
C SER A 112 -10.38 3.74 -19.00
N GLN A 113 -9.65 3.65 -20.11
CA GLN A 113 -9.26 4.80 -20.93
C GLN A 113 -10.49 5.53 -21.47
N LEU A 114 -11.54 4.79 -21.91
CA LEU A 114 -12.83 5.37 -22.30
C LEU A 114 -13.42 6.22 -21.16
N VAL A 115 -13.44 5.67 -19.94
CA VAL A 115 -13.97 6.35 -18.74
C VAL A 115 -13.17 7.60 -18.41
N PHE A 116 -11.84 7.52 -18.43
CA PHE A 116 -10.97 8.68 -18.13
C PHE A 116 -11.16 9.82 -19.12
N ASN A 117 -11.14 9.51 -20.42
CA ASN A 117 -11.34 10.50 -21.47
C ASN A 117 -12.72 11.17 -21.36
N ALA A 118 -13.77 10.38 -21.15
CA ALA A 118 -15.11 10.91 -20.99
C ALA A 118 -15.27 11.78 -19.74
N ALA A 119 -14.65 11.41 -18.62
CA ALA A 119 -14.68 12.20 -17.39
C ALA A 119 -13.98 13.54 -17.57
N VAL A 120 -12.80 13.56 -18.19
CA VAL A 120 -12.05 14.78 -18.45
C VAL A 120 -12.80 15.69 -19.44
N GLU A 121 -13.32 15.13 -20.54
CA GLU A 121 -14.11 15.87 -21.52
C GLU A 121 -15.39 16.47 -20.90
N LYS A 122 -16.12 15.71 -20.09
CA LYS A 122 -17.33 16.20 -19.41
C LYS A 122 -17.03 17.29 -18.38
N ALA A 123 -15.90 17.20 -17.66
CA ALA A 123 -15.53 18.17 -16.65
C ALA A 123 -14.99 19.48 -17.25
N TYR A 124 -14.17 19.40 -18.30
CA TYR A 124 -13.37 20.53 -18.78
C TYR A 124 -13.55 20.85 -20.26
N GLY A 125 -14.33 20.09 -21.00
CA GLY A 125 -14.48 20.23 -22.44
C GLY A 125 -13.14 20.07 -23.16
N SER A 126 -12.87 20.94 -24.14
CA SER A 126 -11.60 20.97 -24.86
C SER A 126 -10.46 21.68 -24.12
N ALA A 127 -10.71 22.23 -22.92
CA ALA A 127 -9.69 22.94 -22.16
C ALA A 127 -8.62 22.03 -21.58
N LYS A 128 -8.98 20.76 -21.27
CA LYS A 128 -8.03 19.78 -20.76
C LYS A 128 -8.18 18.45 -21.48
N GLN A 129 -7.06 17.77 -21.69
CA GLN A 129 -7.01 16.39 -22.22
C GLN A 129 -5.76 15.70 -21.73
N ILE A 130 -5.75 14.35 -21.72
CA ILE A 130 -4.57 13.56 -21.39
C ILE A 130 -3.90 13.09 -22.68
N ALA A 131 -2.61 13.37 -22.83
CA ALA A 131 -1.79 12.82 -23.90
C ALA A 131 -1.23 11.46 -23.43
N TRP A 132 -1.92 10.39 -23.81
CA TRP A 132 -1.57 9.04 -23.39
C TRP A 132 -0.30 8.55 -24.09
N PHE A 133 0.73 8.16 -23.32
CA PHE A 133 1.99 7.64 -23.81
C PHE A 133 2.14 6.17 -23.48
N GLU A 134 1.93 5.30 -24.47
CA GLU A 134 2.08 3.86 -24.25
C GLU A 134 3.55 3.48 -24.02
N VAL A 135 3.84 2.81 -22.92
CA VAL A 135 5.13 2.23 -22.57
C VAL A 135 4.95 0.75 -22.21
N PHE A 136 6.00 -0.03 -22.25
CA PHE A 136 5.89 -1.47 -22.25
C PHE A 136 6.58 -2.10 -21.03
N ALA A 137 5.91 -3.08 -20.42
CA ALA A 137 6.48 -3.98 -19.42
C ALA A 137 5.70 -5.30 -19.42
N GLY A 138 6.27 -6.32 -18.78
CA GLY A 138 5.63 -7.63 -18.66
C GLY A 138 5.77 -8.50 -19.91
N GLN A 139 4.79 -9.37 -20.15
CA GLN A 139 4.82 -10.34 -21.24
C GLN A 139 4.81 -9.64 -22.61
N ALA A 140 3.97 -8.62 -22.77
CA ALA A 140 3.89 -7.87 -24.02
C ALA A 140 5.24 -7.23 -24.40
N SER A 141 5.97 -6.72 -23.41
CA SER A 141 7.32 -6.18 -23.60
C SER A 141 8.33 -7.29 -23.98
N LYS A 142 8.27 -8.43 -23.27
CA LYS A 142 9.13 -9.57 -23.56
C LYS A 142 8.93 -10.10 -24.98
N ASP A 143 7.68 -10.16 -25.44
CA ASP A 143 7.35 -10.63 -26.79
C ASP A 143 7.81 -9.67 -27.89
N GLN A 144 7.78 -8.36 -27.63
CA GLN A 144 8.09 -7.31 -28.61
C GLN A 144 9.58 -6.92 -28.63
N PHE A 145 10.22 -6.82 -27.46
CA PHE A 145 11.57 -6.28 -27.28
C PHE A 145 12.57 -7.29 -26.69
N ASP A 146 12.13 -8.49 -26.34
CA ASP A 146 12.91 -9.50 -25.60
C ASP A 146 13.35 -9.04 -24.19
N GLU A 147 12.70 -8.01 -23.64
CA GLU A 147 12.97 -7.44 -22.32
C GLU A 147 11.69 -7.38 -21.50
N TRP A 148 11.75 -7.76 -20.20
CA TRP A 148 10.59 -7.69 -19.30
C TRP A 148 10.26 -6.27 -18.85
N LEU A 149 11.25 -5.40 -18.74
CA LEU A 149 11.14 -4.00 -18.36
C LEU A 149 12.21 -3.19 -19.10
N PRO A 150 11.90 -2.61 -20.27
CA PRO A 150 12.83 -1.78 -21.02
C PRO A 150 13.25 -0.54 -20.25
N ASP A 151 14.48 -0.08 -20.46
CA ASP A 151 14.99 1.17 -19.88
C ASP A 151 14.16 2.38 -20.30
N ASP A 152 13.63 2.38 -21.53
CA ASP A 152 12.74 3.45 -22.03
C ASP A 152 11.48 3.60 -21.18
N THR A 153 10.91 2.51 -20.68
CA THR A 153 9.74 2.56 -19.79
C THR A 153 10.07 3.23 -18.47
N VAL A 154 11.20 2.87 -17.87
CA VAL A 154 11.66 3.51 -16.62
C VAL A 154 11.98 4.99 -16.86
N ALA A 155 12.62 5.32 -17.99
CA ALA A 155 12.93 6.68 -18.39
C ALA A 155 11.67 7.53 -18.57
N ALA A 156 10.61 6.96 -19.20
CA ALA A 156 9.34 7.65 -19.38
C ALA A 156 8.67 8.00 -18.04
N PHE A 157 8.60 7.06 -17.09
CA PHE A 157 8.07 7.37 -15.76
C PHE A 157 8.92 8.39 -14.99
N ARG A 158 10.26 8.37 -15.17
CA ARG A 158 11.14 9.41 -14.57
C ARG A 158 10.91 10.78 -15.17
N GLU A 159 10.68 10.85 -16.48
CA GLU A 159 10.55 12.10 -17.20
C GLU A 159 9.20 12.78 -17.01
N TYR A 160 8.11 11.99 -17.00
CA TYR A 160 6.74 12.50 -16.95
C TYR A 160 6.08 12.42 -15.57
N LEU A 161 6.78 11.90 -14.56
CA LEU A 161 6.45 11.79 -13.14
C LEU A 161 5.22 10.93 -12.83
N VAL A 162 4.09 11.13 -13.49
CA VAL A 162 2.82 10.48 -13.15
C VAL A 162 2.37 9.57 -14.28
N GLY A 163 2.06 8.32 -13.95
CA GLY A 163 1.52 7.37 -14.90
C GLY A 163 0.60 6.32 -14.28
N ILE A 164 0.09 5.44 -15.12
CA ILE A 164 -0.85 4.38 -14.73
C ILE A 164 -0.54 3.07 -15.44
N LYS A 165 -0.82 1.93 -14.79
CA LYS A 165 -0.59 0.63 -15.39
C LYS A 165 -1.63 -0.41 -15.04
N GLY A 166 -1.84 -1.34 -15.95
CA GLY A 166 -2.56 -2.59 -15.68
C GLY A 166 -1.71 -3.61 -14.92
N PRO A 167 -2.25 -4.80 -14.68
CA PRO A 167 -1.55 -5.89 -13.98
C PRO A 167 -0.40 -6.44 -14.84
N LEU A 168 0.71 -6.83 -14.20
CA LEU A 168 1.89 -7.38 -14.85
C LEU A 168 2.18 -8.80 -14.39
N THR A 169 2.58 -9.64 -15.32
CA THR A 169 3.04 -10.99 -15.05
C THR A 169 4.44 -10.94 -14.45
N THR A 170 4.63 -11.63 -13.31
CA THR A 170 5.96 -11.89 -12.78
C THR A 170 6.41 -13.24 -13.28
N PRO A 171 7.55 -13.34 -14.01
CA PRO A 171 8.06 -14.63 -14.48
C PRO A 171 8.38 -15.54 -13.29
N VAL A 172 7.95 -16.81 -13.40
CA VAL A 172 8.26 -17.83 -12.40
C VAL A 172 9.61 -18.46 -12.75
N GLY A 173 10.61 -18.24 -11.91
CA GLY A 173 11.97 -18.78 -12.07
C GLY A 173 12.96 -17.79 -12.69
N GLY A 174 14.27 -18.09 -12.59
CA GLY A 174 15.32 -17.31 -13.27
C GLY A 174 15.80 -16.04 -12.55
N GLY A 175 15.49 -15.85 -11.27
CA GLY A 175 16.07 -14.76 -10.48
C GLY A 175 15.47 -13.36 -10.76
N ILE A 176 14.47 -13.26 -11.63
CA ILE A 176 13.77 -12.00 -11.91
C ILE A 176 12.76 -11.76 -10.78
N ARG A 177 12.96 -10.67 -10.03
CA ARG A 177 11.99 -10.18 -9.05
C ARG A 177 10.77 -9.60 -9.77
N SER A 178 9.67 -9.45 -9.03
CA SER A 178 8.46 -8.79 -9.54
C SER A 178 8.79 -7.45 -10.22
N ILE A 179 8.33 -7.28 -11.47
CA ILE A 179 8.47 -6.03 -12.23
C ILE A 179 7.85 -4.86 -11.46
N ASN A 180 6.74 -5.10 -10.75
CA ASN A 180 6.11 -4.09 -9.90
C ASN A 180 7.06 -3.62 -8.79
N VAL A 181 7.74 -4.56 -8.12
CA VAL A 181 8.72 -4.23 -7.08
C VAL A 181 9.91 -3.48 -7.67
N ALA A 182 10.39 -3.87 -8.87
CA ALA A 182 11.47 -3.17 -9.55
C ALA A 182 11.13 -1.70 -9.83
N LEU A 183 9.95 -1.42 -10.41
CA LEU A 183 9.49 -0.05 -10.67
C LEU A 183 9.39 0.78 -9.37
N ARG A 184 8.83 0.21 -8.30
CA ARG A 184 8.72 0.87 -7.00
C ARG A 184 10.07 1.24 -6.40
N GLN A 185 11.05 0.34 -6.51
CA GLN A 185 12.43 0.57 -6.02
C GLN A 185 13.21 1.54 -6.90
N MET A 186 13.14 1.41 -8.23
CA MET A 186 13.89 2.25 -9.18
C MET A 186 13.44 3.72 -9.16
N LEU A 187 12.19 3.98 -8.80
CA LEU A 187 11.61 5.32 -8.69
C LEU A 187 11.41 5.76 -7.23
N ASP A 188 11.86 4.94 -6.27
CA ASP A 188 11.69 5.16 -4.83
C ASP A 188 10.24 5.51 -4.45
N LEU A 189 9.26 4.78 -4.98
CA LEU A 189 7.84 4.98 -4.70
C LEU A 189 7.51 4.40 -3.31
N TYR A 190 7.88 5.11 -2.26
CA TYR A 190 7.89 4.60 -0.90
C TYR A 190 6.50 4.43 -0.26
N THR A 191 5.47 5.05 -0.83
CA THR A 191 4.10 4.91 -0.37
C THR A 191 3.27 4.08 -1.34
N CYS A 192 2.75 2.94 -0.92
CA CYS A 192 1.66 2.28 -1.62
C CYS A 192 0.34 2.71 -0.96
N LEU A 193 -0.42 3.55 -1.66
CA LEU A 193 -1.69 4.13 -1.22
C LEU A 193 -2.84 3.27 -1.72
N ARG A 194 -3.67 2.75 -0.81
CA ARG A 194 -4.81 1.88 -1.14
C ARG A 194 -6.06 2.33 -0.38
N PRO A 195 -6.91 3.19 -0.96
CA PRO A 195 -8.23 3.50 -0.41
C PRO A 195 -9.15 2.30 -0.52
N VAL A 196 -9.91 2.03 0.53
CA VAL A 196 -10.91 0.97 0.57
C VAL A 196 -12.21 1.55 1.10
N ARG A 197 -13.24 1.58 0.24
CA ARG A 197 -14.59 1.99 0.60
C ARG A 197 -15.62 1.11 -0.08
N TRP A 198 -16.75 0.98 0.55
CA TRP A 198 -17.87 0.27 -0.05
C TRP A 198 -18.68 1.19 -0.99
N PHE A 199 -19.16 0.63 -2.09
CA PHE A 199 -20.10 1.27 -3.00
C PHE A 199 -21.47 0.66 -2.79
N GLU A 200 -22.50 1.50 -2.67
CA GLU A 200 -23.87 1.05 -2.39
C GLU A 200 -24.36 0.05 -3.45
N GLY A 201 -24.85 -1.08 -2.98
CA GLY A 201 -25.34 -2.18 -3.83
C GLY A 201 -24.29 -3.24 -4.15
N VAL A 202 -23.01 -3.01 -3.87
CA VAL A 202 -21.97 -4.05 -4.06
C VAL A 202 -22.15 -5.15 -3.01
N PRO A 203 -22.18 -6.42 -3.42
CA PRO A 203 -22.25 -7.53 -2.48
C PRO A 203 -21.04 -7.61 -1.56
N SER A 204 -21.27 -7.83 -0.28
CA SER A 204 -20.22 -7.90 0.75
C SER A 204 -20.45 -9.09 1.68
N PRO A 205 -19.36 -9.73 2.16
CA PRO A 205 -19.44 -10.79 3.17
C PRO A 205 -19.65 -10.26 4.59
N VAL A 206 -19.48 -8.94 4.82
CA VAL A 206 -19.67 -8.33 6.14
C VAL A 206 -21.08 -7.72 6.26
N LYS A 207 -21.54 -7.55 7.50
CA LYS A 207 -22.94 -7.11 7.77
C LYS A 207 -23.17 -5.63 7.47
N GLN A 208 -22.18 -4.81 7.66
CA GLN A 208 -22.24 -3.34 7.57
C GLN A 208 -21.03 -2.82 6.78
N PRO A 209 -20.94 -3.15 5.48
CA PRO A 209 -19.81 -2.75 4.65
C PRO A 209 -19.68 -1.23 4.50
N GLU A 210 -20.78 -0.49 4.64
CA GLU A 210 -20.85 0.98 4.62
C GLU A 210 -20.02 1.64 5.72
N LEU A 211 -19.68 0.92 6.79
CA LEU A 211 -18.78 1.40 7.85
C LEU A 211 -17.29 1.28 7.49
N THR A 212 -16.98 0.65 6.35
CA THR A 212 -15.60 0.53 5.87
C THR A 212 -15.27 1.70 4.93
N ASP A 213 -14.51 2.66 5.46
CA ASP A 213 -13.94 3.78 4.69
C ASP A 213 -12.53 4.03 5.23
N MET A 214 -11.58 3.26 4.74
CA MET A 214 -10.19 3.28 5.20
C MET A 214 -9.24 3.58 4.06
N VAL A 215 -8.11 4.21 4.40
CA VAL A 215 -7.02 4.46 3.45
C VAL A 215 -5.73 3.88 4.03
N ILE A 216 -5.14 2.91 3.32
CA ILE A 216 -3.93 2.23 3.75
C ILE A 216 -2.72 2.91 3.12
N PHE A 217 -1.80 3.36 3.96
CA PHE A 217 -0.44 3.80 3.65
C PHE A 217 0.49 2.62 3.95
N ARG A 218 0.76 1.82 2.93
CA ARG A 218 1.67 0.68 3.00
C ARG A 218 3.08 1.16 2.65
N GLU A 219 4.04 0.93 3.53
CA GLU A 219 5.46 1.09 3.21
C GLU A 219 5.79 0.17 2.01
N ASN A 220 6.67 0.59 1.11
CA ASN A 220 6.77 -0.03 -0.20
C ASN A 220 8.20 -0.37 -0.66
N THR A 221 9.22 -0.05 0.14
CA THR A 221 10.64 -0.15 -0.24
C THR A 221 11.46 -1.10 0.64
N GLU A 222 11.00 -1.36 1.84
CA GLU A 222 11.69 -2.18 2.85
C GLU A 222 10.91 -3.48 3.16
N ASP A 223 11.07 -3.99 4.37
CA ASP A 223 10.50 -5.22 4.86
C ASP A 223 11.06 -6.45 4.12
N ILE A 224 10.38 -7.58 4.16
CA ILE A 224 10.78 -8.78 3.40
C ILE A 224 10.76 -8.54 1.88
N TYR A 225 10.06 -7.52 1.40
CA TYR A 225 10.03 -7.10 0.01
C TYR A 225 11.37 -6.51 -0.49
N ALA A 226 12.31 -6.19 0.42
CA ALA A 226 13.69 -5.90 0.06
C ALA A 226 14.35 -7.11 -0.65
N GLY A 227 13.78 -8.31 -0.45
CA GLY A 227 14.14 -9.55 -1.13
C GLY A 227 15.55 -10.02 -0.78
N ILE A 228 15.99 -9.80 0.45
CA ILE A 228 17.26 -10.32 0.95
C ILE A 228 16.99 -11.74 1.47
N GLU A 229 17.11 -12.72 0.57
CA GLU A 229 16.81 -14.11 0.85
C GLU A 229 17.93 -15.03 0.41
N PHE A 230 18.09 -16.13 1.15
CA PHE A 230 19.07 -17.17 0.90
C PHE A 230 18.35 -18.52 0.82
N GLN A 231 18.34 -19.11 -0.37
CA GLN A 231 17.67 -20.38 -0.62
C GLN A 231 18.44 -21.52 0.06
N HIS A 232 17.73 -22.38 0.76
CA HIS A 232 18.30 -23.60 1.31
C HIS A 232 19.00 -24.44 0.22
N GLY A 233 20.16 -25.02 0.57
CA GLY A 233 20.95 -25.88 -0.31
C GLY A 233 21.82 -25.10 -1.31
N THR A 234 21.92 -23.80 -1.21
CA THR A 234 22.86 -22.98 -2.00
C THR A 234 24.09 -22.60 -1.17
N GLU A 235 25.22 -22.40 -1.88
CA GLU A 235 26.48 -21.95 -1.28
C GLU A 235 26.32 -20.64 -0.49
N ASP A 236 25.55 -19.69 -1.02
CA ASP A 236 25.29 -18.40 -0.35
C ASP A 236 24.54 -18.57 0.98
N CYS A 237 23.57 -19.49 1.02
CA CYS A 237 22.84 -19.79 2.26
C CYS A 237 23.78 -20.42 3.32
N ASP A 238 24.62 -21.34 2.92
CA ASP A 238 25.56 -21.99 3.81
C ASP A 238 26.62 -21.01 4.31
N LYS A 239 27.12 -20.14 3.44
CA LYS A 239 28.04 -19.05 3.80
C LYS A 239 27.40 -18.06 4.78
N PHE A 240 26.14 -17.65 4.54
CA PHE A 240 25.39 -16.79 5.45
C PHE A 240 25.28 -17.44 6.84
N LYS A 241 24.83 -18.71 6.89
CA LYS A 241 24.68 -19.46 8.16
C LYS A 241 26.00 -19.58 8.91
N ALA A 242 27.09 -19.87 8.21
CA ALA A 242 28.42 -19.97 8.81
C ALA A 242 28.88 -18.65 9.42
N LEU A 243 28.74 -17.53 8.68
CA LEU A 243 29.09 -16.19 9.14
C LEU A 243 28.20 -15.76 10.32
N PHE A 244 26.88 -15.99 10.23
CA PHE A 244 25.93 -15.65 11.28
C PHE A 244 26.20 -16.46 12.57
N THR A 245 26.46 -17.76 12.44
CA THR A 245 26.79 -18.64 13.58
C THR A 245 28.10 -18.19 14.25
N LYS A 246 29.10 -17.83 13.46
CA LYS A 246 30.38 -17.32 13.99
C LYS A 246 30.21 -15.99 14.72
N ALA A 247 29.44 -15.06 14.14
CA ALA A 247 29.26 -13.72 14.70
C ALA A 247 28.26 -13.67 15.87
N PHE A 248 27.19 -14.49 15.82
CA PHE A 248 26.09 -14.46 16.78
C PHE A 248 25.67 -15.88 17.24
N PRO A 249 26.55 -16.66 17.93
CA PRO A 249 26.32 -18.06 18.24
C PRO A 249 25.04 -18.30 19.06
N GLU A 250 24.72 -17.44 20.02
CA GLU A 250 23.53 -17.58 20.84
C GLU A 250 22.21 -17.30 20.08
N ARG A 251 22.28 -16.45 19.04
CA ARG A 251 21.15 -16.21 18.16
C ARG A 251 20.98 -17.33 17.14
N ALA A 252 22.09 -17.85 16.61
CA ALA A 252 22.09 -18.96 15.66
C ALA A 252 21.46 -20.24 16.23
N LYS A 253 21.64 -20.53 17.54
CA LYS A 253 20.97 -21.64 18.24
C LYS A 253 19.44 -21.60 18.17
N LYS A 254 18.84 -20.45 17.84
CA LYS A 254 17.38 -20.31 17.68
C LYS A 254 16.89 -20.84 16.33
N ILE A 255 17.77 -21.06 15.36
CA ILE A 255 17.43 -21.70 14.11
C ILE A 255 17.28 -23.20 14.39
N ARG A 256 16.04 -23.65 14.49
CA ARG A 256 15.72 -25.01 14.95
C ARG A 256 16.25 -26.11 14.03
N PHE A 257 16.24 -25.86 12.73
CA PHE A 257 16.65 -26.81 11.68
C PHE A 257 17.66 -26.12 10.74
N PRO A 258 18.91 -25.87 11.18
CA PRO A 258 19.86 -25.06 10.43
C PRO A 258 20.23 -25.65 9.07
N ASP A 259 20.28 -26.98 8.95
CA ASP A 259 20.70 -27.65 7.71
C ASP A 259 19.69 -27.47 6.58
N THR A 260 18.40 -27.33 6.89
CA THR A 260 17.32 -27.25 5.91
C THR A 260 16.60 -25.88 5.89
N ALA A 261 17.02 -24.93 6.72
CA ALA A 261 16.40 -23.62 6.76
C ALA A 261 16.87 -22.74 5.59
N GLY A 262 15.93 -22.12 4.86
CA GLY A 262 16.17 -20.90 4.10
C GLY A 262 16.17 -19.71 5.08
N ILE A 263 16.80 -18.59 4.66
CA ILE A 263 16.93 -17.41 5.51
C ILE A 263 16.42 -16.19 4.75
N GLY A 264 15.59 -15.38 5.41
CA GLY A 264 15.14 -14.06 4.91
C GLY A 264 15.50 -12.97 5.92
N ILE A 265 15.82 -11.78 5.44
CA ILE A 265 16.13 -10.62 6.25
C ILE A 265 15.02 -9.57 6.07
N LYS A 266 14.51 -9.06 7.19
CA LYS A 266 13.49 -8.03 7.26
C LYS A 266 14.11 -6.71 7.73
N PRO A 267 14.57 -5.83 6.84
CA PRO A 267 15.00 -4.49 7.23
C PRO A 267 13.78 -3.59 7.49
N VAL A 268 13.87 -2.76 8.51
CA VAL A 268 12.93 -1.67 8.82
C VAL A 268 13.74 -0.53 9.40
N SER A 269 13.64 0.66 8.80
CA SER A 269 14.41 1.84 9.19
C SER A 269 13.54 2.94 9.81
N GLU A 270 14.19 3.85 10.52
CA GLU A 270 13.56 5.06 11.03
C GLU A 270 13.15 5.99 9.89
N GLU A 271 13.97 6.09 8.84
CA GLU A 271 13.72 6.91 7.65
C GLU A 271 12.52 6.40 6.87
N GLY A 272 12.45 5.10 6.57
CA GLY A 272 11.31 4.49 5.86
C GLY A 272 10.02 4.64 6.68
N THR A 273 10.09 4.40 7.99
CA THR A 273 8.98 4.63 8.92
C THR A 273 8.54 6.09 8.90
N GLY A 274 9.51 7.02 8.99
CA GLY A 274 9.23 8.46 9.02
C GLY A 274 8.50 8.92 7.76
N ARG A 275 8.92 8.48 6.58
CA ARG A 275 8.29 8.82 5.30
C ARG A 275 6.84 8.37 5.25
N ILE A 276 6.55 7.12 5.58
CA ILE A 276 5.19 6.56 5.47
C ILE A 276 4.23 7.12 6.53
N VAL A 277 4.69 7.30 7.76
CA VAL A 277 3.86 7.85 8.85
C VAL A 277 3.57 9.34 8.60
N ARG A 278 4.56 10.11 8.13
CA ARG A 278 4.35 11.50 7.72
C ARG A 278 3.30 11.61 6.63
N ALA A 279 3.42 10.82 5.56
CA ALA A 279 2.45 10.80 4.46
C ALA A 279 1.03 10.48 4.95
N ALA A 280 0.88 9.54 5.88
CA ALA A 280 -0.41 9.18 6.47
C ALA A 280 -1.00 10.31 7.33
N ILE A 281 -0.18 11.01 8.12
CA ILE A 281 -0.62 12.15 8.96
C ILE A 281 -1.02 13.33 8.07
N GLU A 282 -0.21 13.69 7.07
CA GLU A 282 -0.52 14.76 6.12
C GLU A 282 -1.82 14.47 5.35
N TYR A 283 -2.02 13.24 4.93
CA TYR A 283 -3.28 12.82 4.31
C TYR A 283 -4.47 12.99 5.27
N ALA A 284 -4.32 12.59 6.54
CA ALA A 284 -5.37 12.74 7.54
C ALA A 284 -5.73 14.22 7.77
N ILE A 285 -4.74 15.11 7.80
CA ILE A 285 -4.93 16.56 7.90
C ILE A 285 -5.68 17.09 6.68
N ALA A 286 -5.17 16.82 5.48
CA ALA A 286 -5.71 17.34 4.21
C ALA A 286 -7.13 16.84 3.94
N ASN A 287 -7.42 15.57 4.25
CA ASN A 287 -8.70 14.92 3.98
C ASN A 287 -9.64 14.90 5.19
N LYS A 288 -9.32 15.68 6.24
CA LYS A 288 -10.15 15.84 7.44
C LYS A 288 -10.50 14.51 8.12
N ARG A 289 -9.56 13.58 8.18
CA ARG A 289 -9.69 12.31 8.90
C ARG A 289 -9.36 12.51 10.38
N ASP A 290 -10.00 11.76 11.26
CA ASP A 290 -9.89 11.92 12.72
C ASP A 290 -8.88 10.96 13.35
N SER A 291 -8.37 9.97 12.62
CA SER A 291 -7.37 9.04 13.15
C SER A 291 -6.34 8.54 12.15
N VAL A 292 -5.12 8.29 12.66
CA VAL A 292 -4.06 7.53 12.00
C VAL A 292 -3.69 6.35 12.89
N THR A 293 -3.81 5.13 12.36
CA THR A 293 -3.53 3.89 13.10
C THR A 293 -2.26 3.23 12.58
N LEU A 294 -1.28 3.04 13.46
CA LEU A 294 -0.05 2.30 13.19
C LEU A 294 -0.31 0.80 13.37
N VAL A 295 -0.36 0.03 12.28
CA VAL A 295 -0.59 -1.42 12.35
C VAL A 295 0.74 -2.16 12.32
N HIS A 296 0.99 -3.01 13.33
CA HIS A 296 2.28 -3.67 13.52
C HIS A 296 2.18 -4.98 14.30
N LYS A 297 3.24 -5.81 14.26
CA LYS A 297 3.42 -7.01 15.10
C LYS A 297 4.56 -6.82 16.11
N GLY A 298 4.66 -5.65 16.71
CA GLY A 298 5.76 -5.23 17.58
C GLY A 298 5.91 -6.02 18.88
N ASN A 299 4.86 -6.71 19.34
CA ASN A 299 4.95 -7.61 20.49
C ASN A 299 5.86 -8.83 20.25
N ILE A 300 6.07 -9.22 18.99
CA ILE A 300 6.95 -10.31 18.55
C ILE A 300 8.24 -9.75 17.93
N MET A 301 8.11 -8.86 16.95
CA MET A 301 9.23 -8.26 16.20
C MET A 301 9.58 -6.89 16.80
N LYS A 302 10.19 -6.90 17.99
CA LYS A 302 10.38 -5.70 18.83
C LYS A 302 11.27 -4.64 18.19
N PHE A 303 12.30 -5.05 17.45
CA PHE A 303 13.33 -4.14 16.89
C PHE A 303 13.10 -3.77 15.42
N THR A 304 12.01 -4.23 14.84
CA THR A 304 11.54 -3.88 13.51
C THR A 304 10.14 -3.30 13.62
N GLU A 305 9.12 -4.09 13.76
CA GLU A 305 7.73 -3.60 13.83
C GLU A 305 7.39 -2.86 15.13
N GLY A 306 8.01 -3.23 16.26
CA GLY A 306 7.92 -2.44 17.49
C GLY A 306 8.61 -1.09 17.36
N ALA A 307 9.77 -1.06 16.70
CA ALA A 307 10.49 0.17 16.40
C ALA A 307 9.68 1.07 15.44
N PHE A 308 9.04 0.52 14.41
CA PHE A 308 8.11 1.24 13.53
C PHE A 308 7.06 2.01 14.34
N ARG A 309 6.39 1.35 15.29
CA ARG A 309 5.43 2.01 16.19
C ARG A 309 6.08 3.15 16.97
N ASP A 310 7.22 2.88 17.60
CA ASP A 310 7.89 3.84 18.48
C ASP A 310 8.41 5.06 17.71
N TRP A 311 8.98 4.86 16.52
CA TRP A 311 9.40 5.94 15.61
C TRP A 311 8.20 6.72 15.08
N GLY A 312 7.07 6.06 14.79
CA GLY A 312 5.84 6.73 14.37
C GLY A 312 5.31 7.69 15.44
N TYR A 313 5.29 7.27 16.70
CA TYR A 313 4.93 8.15 17.82
C TYR A 313 5.96 9.27 18.04
N ALA A 314 7.25 8.96 17.93
CA ALA A 314 8.29 9.97 18.05
C ALA A 314 8.19 11.05 16.97
N LEU A 315 7.88 10.66 15.73
CA LEU A 315 7.62 11.58 14.62
C LEU A 315 6.41 12.47 14.89
N ALA A 316 5.28 11.90 15.32
CA ALA A 316 4.08 12.66 15.63
C ALA A 316 4.35 13.72 16.70
N LYS A 317 5.11 13.39 17.75
CA LYS A 317 5.54 14.38 18.76
C LYS A 317 6.48 15.43 18.19
N LYS A 318 7.49 15.03 17.44
CA LYS A 318 8.56 15.92 16.97
C LYS A 318 8.09 16.90 15.89
N GLU A 319 7.33 16.42 14.92
CA GLU A 319 6.98 17.20 13.73
C GLU A 319 5.59 17.85 13.82
N TYR A 320 4.66 17.26 14.58
CA TYR A 320 3.28 17.74 14.69
C TYR A 320 2.89 18.22 16.10
N GLY A 321 3.82 18.17 17.05
CA GLY A 321 3.57 18.61 18.42
C GLY A 321 2.54 17.74 19.14
N ALA A 322 2.39 16.47 18.77
CA ALA A 322 1.43 15.57 19.38
C ALA A 322 1.66 15.42 20.89
N THR A 323 0.57 15.37 21.66
CA THR A 323 0.56 15.15 23.11
C THR A 323 -0.07 13.80 23.43
N ASP A 324 0.20 13.29 24.66
CA ASP A 324 -0.36 12.01 25.07
C ASP A 324 -1.89 12.10 25.19
N HIS A 325 -2.59 11.15 24.62
CA HIS A 325 -4.04 11.00 24.67
C HIS A 325 -4.43 10.09 25.84
N ASP A 326 -5.25 10.57 26.74
CA ASP A 326 -5.77 9.83 27.90
C ASP A 326 -4.71 9.07 28.72
N GLY A 327 -3.50 9.65 28.86
CA GLY A 327 -2.40 9.07 29.60
C GLY A 327 -1.49 8.14 28.78
N GLY A 328 -1.62 8.13 27.47
CA GLY A 328 -0.78 7.38 26.53
C GLY A 328 -1.12 5.89 26.44
N PRO A 329 -0.51 5.11 25.54
CA PRO A 329 0.55 5.49 24.59
C PRO A 329 0.04 6.28 23.36
N TRP A 330 -1.27 6.31 23.12
CA TRP A 330 -1.87 7.05 22.01
C TRP A 330 -1.59 8.54 22.13
N GLN A 331 -1.62 9.22 21.02
CA GLN A 331 -1.30 10.63 20.94
C GLN A 331 -2.37 11.39 20.17
N VAL A 332 -2.48 12.70 20.46
CA VAL A 332 -3.38 13.59 19.74
C VAL A 332 -2.59 14.74 19.13
N ILE A 333 -2.84 14.98 17.84
CA ILE A 333 -2.39 16.15 17.09
C ILE A 333 -3.56 17.13 17.05
N GLU A 334 -3.33 18.37 17.46
CA GLU A 334 -4.30 19.46 17.30
C GLU A 334 -3.89 20.31 16.09
N LYS A 335 -4.73 20.33 15.07
CA LYS A 335 -4.48 21.08 13.84
C LYS A 335 -5.78 21.71 13.32
N ASP A 336 -5.75 23.00 13.05
CA ASP A 336 -6.87 23.78 12.49
C ASP A 336 -8.21 23.58 13.26
N GLY A 337 -8.12 23.51 14.60
CA GLY A 337 -9.27 23.30 15.49
C GLY A 337 -9.81 21.86 15.52
N ARG A 338 -9.12 20.91 14.87
CA ARG A 338 -9.45 19.48 14.86
C ARG A 338 -8.44 18.68 15.67
N LYS A 339 -8.88 17.52 16.13
CA LYS A 339 -8.06 16.52 16.82
C LYS A 339 -7.90 15.31 15.93
N ILE A 340 -6.65 14.88 15.70
CA ILE A 340 -6.31 13.66 14.99
C ILE A 340 -5.64 12.72 15.98
N ILE A 341 -6.22 11.56 16.20
CA ILE A 341 -5.69 10.56 17.13
C ILE A 341 -4.71 9.67 16.38
N VAL A 342 -3.45 9.70 16.81
CA VAL A 342 -2.43 8.74 16.38
C VAL A 342 -2.43 7.59 17.38
N LYS A 343 -2.78 6.39 16.91
CA LYS A 343 -2.92 5.19 17.74
C LYS A 343 -2.23 4.00 17.11
N ASP A 344 -2.06 2.92 17.86
CA ASP A 344 -1.50 1.68 17.34
C ASP A 344 -2.41 0.48 17.60
N VAL A 345 -2.21 -0.55 16.78
CA VAL A 345 -2.89 -1.83 16.97
C VAL A 345 -2.01 -2.98 16.45
N ILE A 346 -2.05 -4.10 17.17
CA ILE A 346 -1.36 -5.33 16.74
C ILE A 346 -2.10 -5.92 15.53
N ALA A 347 -1.36 -6.32 14.49
CA ALA A 347 -1.88 -6.71 13.18
C ALA A 347 -2.97 -7.81 13.23
N ASP A 348 -2.80 -8.83 14.07
CA ASP A 348 -3.83 -9.89 14.22
C ASP A 348 -5.11 -9.37 14.89
N ALA A 349 -5.01 -8.43 15.83
CA ALA A 349 -6.17 -7.76 16.39
C ALA A 349 -6.84 -6.86 15.35
N PHE A 350 -6.06 -6.13 14.54
CA PHE A 350 -6.58 -5.30 13.46
C PHE A 350 -7.37 -6.12 12.43
N LEU A 351 -6.84 -7.26 11.96
CA LEU A 351 -7.54 -8.16 11.03
C LEU A 351 -8.88 -8.67 11.57
N GLN A 352 -9.03 -8.79 12.90
CA GLN A 352 -10.31 -9.09 13.52
C GLN A 352 -11.22 -7.86 13.59
N GLN A 353 -10.64 -6.69 13.88
CA GLN A 353 -11.40 -5.47 14.16
C GLN A 353 -11.95 -4.83 12.89
N ILE A 354 -11.33 -4.99 11.73
CA ILE A 354 -11.90 -4.56 10.44
C ILE A 354 -13.23 -5.25 10.12
N LEU A 355 -13.50 -6.42 10.71
CA LEU A 355 -14.76 -7.16 10.55
C LEU A 355 -15.80 -6.81 11.61
N THR A 356 -15.36 -6.41 12.80
CA THR A 356 -16.22 -6.25 13.99
C THR A 356 -16.45 -4.79 14.38
N ARG A 357 -15.52 -3.89 14.05
CA ARG A 357 -15.52 -2.47 14.43
C ARG A 357 -14.84 -1.58 13.38
N PRO A 358 -15.21 -1.70 12.07
CA PRO A 358 -14.52 -0.97 10.99
C PRO A 358 -14.56 0.54 11.17
N ALA A 359 -15.64 1.11 11.71
CA ALA A 359 -15.79 2.54 11.94
C ALA A 359 -14.77 3.18 12.89
N GLU A 360 -13.99 2.36 13.62
CA GLU A 360 -12.93 2.89 14.49
C GLU A 360 -11.65 3.25 13.73
N TYR A 361 -11.56 2.97 12.43
CA TYR A 361 -10.35 3.06 11.62
C TYR A 361 -10.57 3.90 10.36
N GLU A 362 -9.65 4.82 10.07
CA GLU A 362 -9.73 5.69 8.90
C GLU A 362 -8.44 5.67 8.07
N VAL A 363 -7.33 6.19 8.61
CA VAL A 363 -6.03 6.16 7.95
C VAL A 363 -5.14 5.14 8.65
N ILE A 364 -4.56 4.24 7.86
CA ILE A 364 -3.74 3.13 8.34
C ILE A 364 -2.33 3.31 7.82
N ALA A 365 -1.34 3.41 8.70
CA ALA A 365 0.07 3.35 8.33
C ALA A 365 0.65 2.01 8.76
N THR A 366 1.33 1.30 7.87
CA THR A 366 1.85 -0.02 8.17
C THR A 366 3.03 -0.41 7.29
N LEU A 367 3.77 -1.43 7.72
CA LEU A 367 4.89 -2.01 6.98
C LEU A 367 4.42 -2.76 5.74
N ASN A 368 5.35 -3.07 4.85
CA ASN A 368 5.07 -3.58 3.52
C ASN A 368 4.24 -4.87 3.51
N LEU A 369 4.67 -5.92 4.20
CA LEU A 369 3.94 -7.19 4.24
C LEU A 369 2.56 -7.06 4.91
N ASN A 370 2.50 -6.40 6.05
CA ASN A 370 1.24 -6.18 6.75
C ASN A 370 0.26 -5.40 5.86
N GLY A 371 0.75 -4.37 5.15
CA GLY A 371 -0.05 -3.56 4.24
C GLY A 371 -0.60 -4.36 3.05
N ASP A 372 0.16 -5.34 2.56
CA ASP A 372 -0.29 -6.24 1.51
C ASP A 372 -1.48 -7.08 1.98
N TYR A 373 -1.32 -7.78 3.09
CA TYR A 373 -2.40 -8.61 3.65
C TYR A 373 -3.64 -7.81 4.05
N VAL A 374 -3.43 -6.68 4.70
CA VAL A 374 -4.52 -5.84 5.23
C VAL A 374 -5.34 -5.23 4.09
N SER A 375 -4.71 -4.74 3.03
CA SER A 375 -5.44 -4.12 1.91
C SER A 375 -6.31 -5.13 1.17
N ASP A 376 -5.84 -6.37 0.97
CA ASP A 376 -6.62 -7.41 0.31
C ASP A 376 -7.76 -7.92 1.20
N ALA A 377 -7.52 -8.04 2.52
CA ALA A 377 -8.56 -8.39 3.48
C ALA A 377 -9.67 -7.33 3.52
N LEU A 378 -9.31 -6.04 3.50
CA LEU A 378 -10.27 -4.93 3.45
C LEU A 378 -11.01 -4.87 2.11
N ALA A 379 -10.32 -5.10 0.99
CA ALA A 379 -10.95 -5.19 -0.32
C ALA A 379 -12.05 -6.27 -0.35
N ALA A 380 -11.80 -7.42 0.29
CA ALA A 380 -12.82 -8.46 0.43
C ALA A 380 -14.04 -8.00 1.23
N CYS A 381 -13.85 -7.14 2.25
CA CYS A 381 -14.97 -6.59 3.05
C CYS A 381 -15.88 -5.67 2.25
N VAL A 382 -15.42 -5.05 1.17
CA VAL A 382 -16.19 -4.08 0.36
C VAL A 382 -16.63 -4.62 -1.00
N GLY A 383 -16.39 -5.90 -1.29
CA GLY A 383 -16.87 -6.53 -2.52
C GLY A 383 -15.80 -7.17 -3.40
N GLY A 384 -14.51 -7.04 -3.03
CA GLY A 384 -13.40 -7.73 -3.65
C GLY A 384 -12.41 -6.83 -4.41
N ILE A 385 -11.32 -7.44 -4.85
CA ILE A 385 -10.19 -6.73 -5.48
C ILE A 385 -10.50 -6.12 -6.85
N GLY A 386 -11.61 -6.49 -7.49
CA GLY A 386 -12.03 -5.93 -8.78
C GLY A 386 -12.38 -4.43 -8.74
N ILE A 387 -12.58 -3.88 -7.53
CA ILE A 387 -12.84 -2.45 -7.27
C ILE A 387 -11.84 -1.85 -6.28
N ALA A 388 -10.73 -2.51 -6.01
CA ALA A 388 -9.70 -2.01 -5.11
C ALA A 388 -8.64 -1.25 -5.91
N PRO A 389 -8.52 0.08 -5.75
CA PRO A 389 -7.51 0.87 -6.44
C PRO A 389 -6.18 0.88 -5.69
N GLY A 390 -5.12 1.30 -6.39
CA GLY A 390 -3.81 1.51 -5.80
C GLY A 390 -3.01 2.60 -6.49
N GLY A 391 -2.14 3.25 -5.73
CA GLY A 391 -1.15 4.19 -6.23
C GLY A 391 0.16 4.02 -5.48
N ASN A 392 1.28 4.05 -6.20
CA ASN A 392 2.61 4.02 -5.61
C ASN A 392 3.23 5.40 -5.78
N ILE A 393 3.55 6.09 -4.70
CA ILE A 393 3.84 7.53 -4.70
C ILE A 393 5.14 7.83 -3.95
N ASN A 394 5.93 8.71 -4.52
CA ASN A 394 7.00 9.43 -3.84
C ASN A 394 6.58 10.90 -3.70
N TYR A 395 6.13 11.29 -2.53
CA TYR A 395 5.65 12.66 -2.29
C TYR A 395 6.76 13.71 -2.33
N ASP A 396 8.03 13.31 -2.16
CA ASP A 396 9.18 14.24 -2.17
C ASP A 396 9.54 14.65 -3.61
N THR A 397 9.40 13.73 -4.56
CA THR A 397 9.79 13.93 -5.96
C THR A 397 8.60 14.08 -6.91
N GLY A 398 7.39 13.81 -6.45
CA GLY A 398 6.17 13.86 -7.24
C GLY A 398 5.94 12.65 -8.16
N HIS A 399 6.85 11.65 -8.15
CA HIS A 399 6.65 10.44 -8.95
C HIS A 399 5.50 9.61 -8.41
N ALA A 400 4.60 9.18 -9.30
CA ALA A 400 3.48 8.31 -8.95
C ALA A 400 3.14 7.35 -10.08
N ILE A 401 2.93 6.07 -9.75
CA ILE A 401 2.37 5.07 -10.65
C ILE A 401 1.10 4.51 -10.03
N PHE A 402 -0.03 4.77 -10.67
CA PHE A 402 -1.32 4.21 -10.28
C PHE A 402 -1.50 2.84 -10.91
N GLU A 403 -2.12 1.90 -10.20
CA GLU A 403 -2.21 0.52 -10.69
C GLU A 403 -3.41 -0.24 -10.11
N ALA A 404 -3.91 -1.23 -10.88
CA ALA A 404 -4.80 -2.23 -10.34
C ALA A 404 -4.09 -3.05 -9.25
N THR A 405 -4.81 -3.40 -8.19
CA THR A 405 -4.27 -4.22 -7.09
C THR A 405 -4.34 -5.72 -7.35
N HIS A 406 -5.14 -6.15 -8.34
CA HIS A 406 -5.29 -7.55 -8.73
C HIS A 406 -4.22 -8.02 -9.75
N GLY A 407 -4.09 -9.33 -9.92
CA GLY A 407 -3.18 -9.96 -10.90
C GLY A 407 -3.74 -9.98 -12.33
N THR A 408 -2.98 -10.64 -13.22
CA THR A 408 -3.23 -10.71 -14.67
C THR A 408 -4.38 -11.63 -15.09
N ALA A 409 -4.85 -12.51 -14.23
CA ALA A 409 -5.93 -13.46 -14.47
C ALA A 409 -5.94 -14.05 -15.91
N PRO A 410 -4.88 -14.73 -16.38
CA PRO A 410 -4.66 -15.10 -17.79
C PRO A 410 -5.79 -15.99 -18.36
N LYS A 411 -6.50 -16.69 -17.48
CA LYS A 411 -7.66 -17.50 -17.86
C LYS A 411 -8.77 -16.68 -18.53
N TYR A 412 -8.87 -15.40 -18.23
CA TYR A 412 -9.93 -14.51 -18.73
C TYR A 412 -9.44 -13.51 -19.78
N ALA A 413 -8.17 -13.60 -20.20
CA ALA A 413 -7.57 -12.70 -21.19
C ALA A 413 -8.36 -12.70 -22.51
N GLY A 414 -8.65 -11.52 -23.07
CA GLY A 414 -9.34 -11.33 -24.33
C GLY A 414 -10.82 -11.75 -24.34
N GLN A 415 -11.43 -11.99 -23.15
CA GLN A 415 -12.83 -12.40 -23.07
C GLN A 415 -13.79 -11.22 -22.83
N ASP A 416 -13.28 -10.02 -22.68
CA ASP A 416 -14.08 -8.81 -22.35
C ASP A 416 -15.07 -9.04 -21.19
N LYS A 417 -14.58 -9.69 -20.11
CA LYS A 417 -15.46 -10.22 -19.05
C LYS A 417 -15.22 -9.62 -17.67
N VAL A 418 -13.96 -9.29 -17.35
CA VAL A 418 -13.57 -8.90 -15.97
C VAL A 418 -13.97 -7.48 -15.64
N ASN A 419 -14.11 -7.20 -14.34
CA ASN A 419 -14.44 -5.88 -13.82
C ASN A 419 -13.25 -4.92 -14.01
N PRO A 420 -13.41 -3.78 -14.73
CA PRO A 420 -12.35 -2.79 -14.90
C PRO A 420 -12.25 -1.80 -13.73
N GLY A 421 -13.11 -1.92 -12.71
CA GLY A 421 -13.28 -0.95 -11.63
C GLY A 421 -12.00 -0.63 -10.86
N SER A 422 -11.10 -1.61 -10.67
CA SER A 422 -9.82 -1.37 -9.98
C SER A 422 -8.93 -0.38 -10.75
N VAL A 423 -8.77 -0.55 -12.07
CA VAL A 423 -8.00 0.41 -12.91
C VAL A 423 -8.73 1.74 -13.01
N ILE A 424 -10.06 1.74 -13.15
CA ILE A 424 -10.88 2.96 -13.23
C ILE A 424 -10.73 3.79 -11.95
N LEU A 425 -10.82 3.17 -10.77
CA LEU A 425 -10.63 3.86 -9.49
C LEU A 425 -9.17 4.26 -9.25
N SER A 426 -8.20 3.51 -9.79
CA SER A 426 -6.79 3.93 -9.76
C SER A 426 -6.56 5.18 -10.60
N GLY A 427 -7.23 5.30 -11.76
CA GLY A 427 -7.24 6.52 -12.56
C GLY A 427 -8.00 7.68 -11.89
N GLU A 428 -9.05 7.38 -11.15
CA GLU A 428 -9.73 8.39 -10.30
C GLU A 428 -8.75 8.97 -9.28
N MET A 429 -7.97 8.12 -8.59
CA MET A 429 -6.90 8.57 -7.69
C MET A 429 -5.84 9.39 -8.43
N MET A 430 -5.44 8.98 -9.64
CA MET A 430 -4.50 9.73 -10.48
C MET A 430 -5.03 11.12 -10.80
N LEU A 431 -6.30 11.24 -11.20
CA LEU A 431 -6.91 12.54 -11.50
C LEU A 431 -6.94 13.45 -10.26
N ARG A 432 -7.24 12.91 -9.08
CA ARG A 432 -7.13 13.67 -7.82
C ARG A 432 -5.70 14.11 -7.54
N TYR A 433 -4.74 13.24 -7.77
CA TYR A 433 -3.32 13.56 -7.61
C TYR A 433 -2.86 14.67 -8.56
N LEU A 434 -3.42 14.71 -9.77
CA LEU A 434 -3.22 15.79 -10.76
C LEU A 434 -3.99 17.08 -10.42
N GLY A 435 -4.84 17.09 -9.39
CA GLY A 435 -5.71 18.24 -9.06
C GLY A 435 -6.93 18.38 -9.97
N TRP A 436 -7.29 17.34 -10.72
CA TRP A 436 -8.46 17.33 -11.61
C TRP A 436 -9.68 16.72 -10.91
N LEU A 437 -10.12 17.41 -9.87
CA LEU A 437 -11.09 16.89 -8.90
C LEU A 437 -12.47 16.65 -9.51
N GLU A 438 -12.92 17.53 -10.39
CA GLU A 438 -14.24 17.44 -11.05
C GLU A 438 -14.34 16.18 -11.91
N ALA A 439 -13.28 15.87 -12.67
CA ALA A 439 -13.23 14.65 -13.47
C ALA A 439 -13.21 13.38 -12.58
N ALA A 440 -12.47 13.41 -11.47
CA ALA A 440 -12.44 12.33 -10.50
C ALA A 440 -13.83 12.10 -9.87
N ASP A 441 -14.54 13.17 -9.50
CA ASP A 441 -15.88 13.09 -8.93
C ASP A 441 -16.92 12.52 -9.91
N LEU A 442 -16.78 12.84 -11.21
CA LEU A 442 -17.62 12.25 -12.27
C LEU A 442 -17.41 10.73 -12.38
N ILE A 443 -16.17 10.24 -12.25
CA ILE A 443 -15.90 8.79 -12.24
C ILE A 443 -16.61 8.12 -11.06
N VAL A 444 -16.50 8.68 -9.87
CA VAL A 444 -17.18 8.15 -8.67
C VAL A 444 -18.70 8.12 -8.86
N LYS A 445 -19.27 9.21 -9.39
CA LYS A 445 -20.69 9.30 -9.69
C LYS A 445 -21.11 8.25 -10.72
N GLY A 446 -20.32 8.09 -11.78
CA GLY A 446 -20.57 7.10 -12.83
C GLY A 446 -20.54 5.67 -12.30
N ILE A 447 -19.57 5.32 -11.46
CA ILE A 447 -19.50 3.98 -10.83
C ILE A 447 -20.72 3.73 -9.95
N ASN A 448 -21.10 4.67 -9.09
CA ASN A 448 -22.29 4.54 -8.25
C ASN A 448 -23.55 4.32 -9.10
N GLY A 449 -23.74 5.10 -10.17
CA GLY A 449 -24.88 4.95 -11.08
C GLY A 449 -24.89 3.63 -11.84
N ALA A 450 -23.71 3.19 -12.33
CA ALA A 450 -23.59 1.92 -13.02
C ALA A 450 -23.91 0.73 -12.11
N ILE A 451 -23.46 0.73 -10.85
CA ILE A 451 -23.77 -0.31 -9.86
C ILE A 451 -25.28 -0.27 -9.54
N ALA A 452 -25.84 0.91 -9.31
CA ALA A 452 -27.27 1.08 -9.00
C ALA A 452 -28.18 0.61 -10.16
N SER A 453 -27.72 0.72 -11.41
CA SER A 453 -28.48 0.22 -12.59
C SER A 453 -28.54 -1.31 -12.64
N ARG A 454 -27.74 -2.02 -11.83
CA ARG A 454 -27.59 -3.49 -11.81
C ARG A 454 -27.14 -4.12 -13.14
N ASN A 455 -26.64 -3.34 -14.08
CA ASN A 455 -25.94 -3.81 -15.27
C ASN A 455 -24.45 -3.82 -14.95
N VAL A 456 -23.94 -4.96 -14.51
CA VAL A 456 -22.61 -5.08 -13.89
C VAL A 456 -21.85 -6.27 -14.45
N THR A 457 -20.56 -6.33 -14.18
CA THR A 457 -19.71 -7.45 -14.59
C THR A 457 -20.03 -8.73 -13.79
N TYR A 458 -19.53 -9.87 -14.28
CA TYR A 458 -19.85 -11.21 -13.78
C TYR A 458 -19.63 -11.40 -12.28
N ASP A 459 -18.61 -10.75 -11.73
CA ASP A 459 -18.20 -10.83 -10.32
C ASP A 459 -19.29 -10.26 -9.38
N PHE A 460 -19.92 -9.17 -9.78
CA PHE A 460 -21.05 -8.60 -9.07
C PHE A 460 -22.36 -9.30 -9.43
N ALA A 461 -22.62 -9.53 -10.73
CA ALA A 461 -23.89 -10.10 -11.19
C ALA A 461 -24.23 -11.45 -10.53
N ARG A 462 -23.22 -12.31 -10.31
CA ARG A 462 -23.41 -13.61 -9.64
C ARG A 462 -23.81 -13.52 -8.16
N LEU A 463 -23.67 -12.36 -7.54
CA LEU A 463 -23.90 -12.14 -6.10
C LEU A 463 -25.02 -11.12 -5.84
N MET A 464 -25.48 -10.40 -6.87
CA MET A 464 -26.55 -9.40 -6.77
C MET A 464 -27.87 -9.96 -7.28
N ASP A 465 -28.93 -9.81 -6.50
CA ASP A 465 -30.28 -10.19 -6.94
C ASP A 465 -30.73 -9.33 -8.14
N SER A 466 -31.27 -9.96 -9.15
CA SER A 466 -31.84 -9.30 -10.34
C SER A 466 -30.84 -8.43 -11.12
N ALA A 467 -29.56 -8.74 -11.06
CA ALA A 467 -28.54 -8.07 -11.86
C ALA A 467 -28.43 -8.70 -13.27
N THR A 468 -28.06 -7.86 -14.23
CA THR A 468 -27.71 -8.28 -15.59
C THR A 468 -26.22 -8.32 -15.73
N GLU A 469 -25.67 -9.49 -16.11
CA GLU A 469 -24.25 -9.61 -16.44
C GLU A 469 -23.98 -8.90 -17.77
N ILE A 470 -23.04 -7.96 -17.76
CA ILE A 470 -22.55 -7.28 -18.97
C ILE A 470 -21.03 -7.43 -19.11
N LYS A 471 -20.52 -7.15 -20.29
CA LYS A 471 -19.10 -7.21 -20.61
C LYS A 471 -18.30 -6.10 -19.93
N CYS A 472 -16.96 -6.28 -19.83
CA CYS A 472 -16.03 -5.28 -19.34
C CYS A 472 -16.18 -3.93 -20.08
N SER A 473 -16.15 -3.97 -21.42
CA SER A 473 -16.33 -2.77 -22.27
C SER A 473 -17.71 -2.09 -22.07
N ALA A 474 -18.78 -2.89 -21.96
CA ALA A 474 -20.11 -2.37 -21.71
C ALA A 474 -20.25 -1.77 -20.30
N PHE A 475 -19.54 -2.30 -19.31
CA PHE A 475 -19.52 -1.72 -17.96
C PHE A 475 -18.79 -0.37 -17.94
N GLY A 476 -17.66 -0.24 -18.68
CA GLY A 476 -17.03 1.06 -18.89
C GLY A 476 -17.98 2.09 -19.52
N GLN A 477 -18.72 1.71 -20.56
CA GLN A 477 -19.72 2.58 -21.17
C GLN A 477 -20.86 2.92 -20.20
N ASN A 478 -21.36 1.95 -19.43
CA ASN A 478 -22.38 2.17 -18.41
C ASN A 478 -21.96 3.19 -17.35
N ILE A 479 -20.67 3.18 -16.96
CA ILE A 479 -20.09 4.20 -16.06
C ILE A 479 -20.16 5.58 -16.72
N VAL A 480 -19.75 5.71 -18.00
CA VAL A 480 -19.79 6.97 -18.73
C VAL A 480 -21.21 7.54 -18.85
N ASP A 481 -22.20 6.68 -19.08
CA ASP A 481 -23.60 7.06 -19.23
C ASP A 481 -24.19 7.63 -17.91
N HIS A 482 -23.65 7.23 -16.76
CA HIS A 482 -24.08 7.69 -15.45
C HIS A 482 -23.24 8.83 -14.84
N MET A 483 -22.33 9.44 -15.59
CA MET A 483 -21.56 10.62 -15.14
C MET A 483 -22.36 11.93 -15.21
N SER A 484 -23.55 11.93 -15.80
CA SER A 484 -24.39 13.13 -15.99
C SER A 484 -25.17 13.52 -14.74
#